data_24a0bf5a622d0ec87567fe13b1492ef0
#
_entry.id   24a0bf5a622d0ec87567fe13b1492ef0
#
_cell.length_a   1.000
_cell.length_b   1.000
_cell.length_c   1.000
_cell.angle_alpha   90.00
_cell.angle_beta   90.00
_cell.angle_gamma   90.00
#
_symmetry.space_group_name_H-M   'P 1'
#
loop_
_entity.id
_entity.type
_entity.pdbx_description
1 polymer ?
#
loop_
_entity_poly.entity_id
_entity_poly.type
_entity_poly.pdbx_seq_one_letter_code
_entity_poly.pdbx_strand_id
1 'polypeptide(L)'
;MTTHFLNGVTNVPGKMQGSSIFTKARQPLITGNNNEFAFQNDFVNYNASDWTITETAAASTQAAQYANGWLVLGDDGSPSANDVNMIEGANVFNYQSTKGLAFETSIASIDVSEANIFAGLANDGATDPASVPNDCIGFHHAEDTTTIQFVISKNGAATSTNVLSASGGSAITFADSTVATQTATVGQIPSNSVRLGFRFIPAGQEGVTTGTFRVYYNGNPVLDQTTLTNVPDDIGLGVQLG
;
A
#
# COMPACT_ATOMS: atom_id res chain seq x y z
N MET A 1 26.35 -23.10 9.97
CA MET A 1 26.19 -21.73 10.51
C MET A 1 25.01 -21.13 9.77
N THR A 2 23.86 -20.98 10.43
CA THR A 2 22.65 -20.48 9.77
C THR A 2 22.68 -18.96 9.89
N THR A 3 22.81 -18.26 8.78
CA THR A 3 22.77 -16.79 8.76
C THR A 3 21.31 -16.38 8.81
N HIS A 4 20.87 -15.86 9.93
CA HIS A 4 19.55 -15.25 10.05
C HIS A 4 19.64 -13.80 9.56
N PHE A 5 18.94 -13.48 8.48
CA PHE A 5 18.70 -12.12 8.08
C PHE A 5 17.51 -11.62 8.88
N LEU A 6 17.75 -10.76 9.87
CA LEU A 6 16.70 -10.01 10.54
C LEU A 6 16.17 -8.98 9.54
N ASN A 7 14.86 -9.03 9.26
CA ASN A 7 14.14 -8.08 8.40
C ASN A 7 14.51 -8.10 6.91
N GLY A 8 14.70 -9.29 6.33
CA GLY A 8 15.00 -9.43 4.91
C GLY A 8 16.44 -9.00 4.56
N VAL A 9 16.78 -9.11 3.30
CA VAL A 9 18.08 -8.68 2.79
C VAL A 9 18.08 -7.16 2.66
N THR A 10 18.61 -6.47 3.65
CA THR A 10 18.75 -5.00 3.64
C THR A 10 19.95 -4.51 2.82
N ASN A 11 20.39 -5.29 1.86
CA ASN A 11 21.43 -4.83 0.96
C ASN A 11 20.81 -4.00 -0.17
N VAL A 12 20.25 -2.86 0.21
CA VAL A 12 19.75 -1.89 -0.75
C VAL A 12 20.98 -1.22 -1.39
N PRO A 13 21.21 -1.39 -2.70
CA PRO A 13 22.30 -0.70 -3.37
C PRO A 13 22.22 0.79 -3.07
N GLY A 14 23.34 1.43 -2.72
CA GLY A 14 23.39 2.83 -2.25
C GLY A 14 22.67 3.86 -3.12
N LYS A 15 22.38 3.53 -4.38
CA LYS A 15 21.57 4.37 -5.30
C LYS A 15 20.05 4.29 -5.05
N MET A 16 19.55 3.27 -4.40
CA MET A 16 18.11 3.13 -4.07
C MET A 16 17.75 3.71 -2.70
N GLN A 17 18.73 3.94 -1.84
CA GLN A 17 18.51 4.44 -0.48
C GLN A 17 17.83 5.82 -0.44
N GLY A 18 17.98 6.64 -1.46
CA GLY A 18 17.38 7.99 -1.50
C GLY A 18 15.91 8.04 -1.89
N SER A 19 15.31 6.93 -2.31
CA SER A 19 13.97 6.91 -2.90
C SER A 19 12.88 6.32 -2.01
N SER A 20 13.21 5.48 -1.03
CA SER A 20 12.24 4.95 -0.07
C SER A 20 11.90 5.95 1.03
N ILE A 21 10.65 5.96 1.47
CA ILE A 21 10.21 6.75 2.63
C ILE A 21 10.93 6.30 3.91
N PHE A 22 11.28 5.03 4.03
CA PHE A 22 11.96 4.48 5.19
C PHE A 22 13.40 4.99 5.32
N THR A 23 14.10 5.25 4.21
CA THR A 23 15.45 5.82 4.24
C THR A 23 15.44 7.31 4.54
N LYS A 24 14.43 8.04 4.06
CA LYS A 24 14.24 9.47 4.36
C LYS A 24 13.78 9.70 5.80
N ALA A 25 13.09 8.73 6.37
CA ALA A 25 12.56 8.83 7.72
C ALA A 25 13.63 8.76 8.82
N ARG A 26 14.91 8.56 8.48
CA ARG A 26 16.01 8.36 9.44
C ARG A 26 15.71 7.30 10.51
N GLN A 27 14.73 6.45 10.27
CA GLN A 27 14.52 5.31 11.14
C GLN A 27 15.58 4.29 10.78
N PRO A 28 16.47 3.96 11.70
CA PRO A 28 17.30 2.79 11.51
C PRO A 28 16.33 1.62 11.43
N LEU A 29 16.24 1.01 10.28
CA LEU A 29 15.46 -0.20 10.05
C LEU A 29 15.82 -1.32 11.03
N ILE A 30 16.93 -1.16 11.75
CA ILE A 30 17.41 -2.13 12.71
C ILE A 30 18.29 -1.43 13.73
N THR A 31 17.73 -0.96 14.79
CA THR A 31 18.47 -0.86 16.03
C THR A 31 17.63 -1.52 17.11
N GLY A 32 17.99 -2.71 17.46
CA GLY A 32 17.78 -3.47 18.68
C GLY A 32 16.73 -3.07 19.72
N ASN A 33 15.78 -2.22 19.39
CA ASN A 33 14.62 -1.96 20.21
C ASN A 33 13.55 -2.97 19.84
N ASN A 34 13.31 -3.92 20.69
CA ASN A 34 12.34 -4.99 20.59
C ASN A 34 10.87 -4.53 20.44
N ASN A 35 10.61 -3.29 20.08
CA ASN A 35 9.29 -2.69 19.98
C ASN A 35 8.87 -2.30 18.55
N GLU A 36 9.68 -2.61 17.56
CA GLU A 36 9.33 -2.33 16.15
C GLU A 36 8.99 -3.64 15.45
N PHE A 37 7.79 -3.71 14.88
CA PHE A 37 7.39 -4.77 13.97
C PHE A 37 7.48 -4.23 12.55
N ALA A 38 8.17 -4.95 11.66
CA ALA A 38 8.24 -4.63 10.25
C ALA A 38 7.82 -5.84 9.42
N PHE A 39 6.94 -5.64 8.47
CA PHE A 39 6.59 -6.59 7.44
C PHE A 39 7.11 -6.07 6.10
N GLN A 40 7.79 -6.91 5.35
CA GLN A 40 8.22 -6.60 4.00
C GLN A 40 7.99 -7.83 3.12
N ASN A 41 7.31 -7.62 2.00
CA ASN A 41 7.18 -8.62 0.95
C ASN A 41 7.55 -7.96 -0.38
N ASP A 42 8.48 -8.55 -1.09
CA ASP A 42 8.89 -8.11 -2.42
C ASP A 42 8.26 -8.96 -3.53
N PHE A 43 7.37 -9.89 -3.16
CA PHE A 43 6.66 -10.79 -4.06
C PHE A 43 7.53 -11.54 -5.08
N VAL A 44 8.83 -11.66 -4.83
CA VAL A 44 9.71 -12.55 -5.62
C VAL A 44 9.27 -14.01 -5.43
N ASN A 45 8.79 -14.32 -4.23
CA ASN A 45 8.17 -15.60 -3.90
C ASN A 45 6.80 -15.34 -3.27
N TYR A 46 5.74 -15.49 -4.04
CA TYR A 46 4.39 -15.45 -3.54
C TYR A 46 3.95 -16.83 -3.09
N ASN A 47 3.48 -16.94 -1.86
CA ASN A 47 2.87 -18.15 -1.33
C ASN A 47 1.46 -17.80 -0.84
N ALA A 48 0.46 -18.31 -1.53
CA ALA A 48 -0.95 -18.02 -1.23
C ALA A 48 -1.36 -18.39 0.20
N SER A 49 -0.69 -19.37 0.82
CA SER A 49 -1.00 -19.78 2.20
C SER A 49 -0.61 -18.75 3.27
N ASP A 50 0.19 -17.74 2.91
CA ASP A 50 0.58 -16.65 3.82
C ASP A 50 -0.45 -15.52 3.87
N TRP A 51 -1.49 -15.61 3.03
CA TRP A 51 -2.50 -14.59 2.83
C TRP A 51 -3.90 -15.15 2.96
N THR A 52 -4.82 -14.34 3.43
CA THR A 52 -6.26 -14.56 3.22
C THR A 52 -6.60 -14.01 1.84
N ILE A 53 -7.19 -14.85 0.99
CA ILE A 53 -7.54 -14.48 -0.38
C ILE A 53 -9.05 -14.33 -0.44
N THR A 54 -9.52 -13.22 -0.97
CA THR A 54 -10.93 -12.96 -1.26
C THR A 54 -11.11 -12.83 -2.75
N GLU A 55 -11.90 -13.72 -3.33
CA GLU A 55 -12.22 -13.79 -4.77
C GLU A 55 -13.72 -13.97 -4.95
N THR A 56 -14.31 -13.29 -5.91
CA THR A 56 -15.72 -13.48 -6.29
C THR A 56 -15.90 -14.05 -7.68
N ALA A 57 -14.89 -13.95 -8.54
CA ALA A 57 -14.90 -14.54 -9.87
C ALA A 57 -14.24 -15.92 -9.90
N ALA A 58 -14.73 -16.79 -10.77
CA ALA A 58 -14.34 -18.20 -10.83
C ALA A 58 -12.89 -18.44 -11.30
N ALA A 59 -12.15 -17.43 -11.69
CA ALA A 59 -10.83 -17.60 -12.29
C ALA A 59 -9.85 -16.46 -12.02
N SER A 60 -10.00 -15.78 -10.88
CA SER A 60 -9.02 -14.79 -10.46
C SER A 60 -7.65 -15.45 -10.25
N THR A 61 -6.62 -14.77 -10.67
CA THR A 61 -5.24 -15.24 -10.56
C THR A 61 -4.44 -14.34 -9.64
N GLN A 62 -3.78 -14.95 -8.67
CA GLN A 62 -2.72 -14.29 -7.91
C GLN A 62 -1.40 -14.96 -8.31
N ALA A 63 -0.51 -14.20 -8.87
CA ALA A 63 0.77 -14.76 -9.29
C ALA A 63 1.92 -13.78 -9.06
N ALA A 64 2.98 -14.25 -8.41
CA ALA A 64 4.27 -13.59 -8.48
C ALA A 64 4.82 -13.79 -9.89
N GLN A 65 4.73 -12.78 -10.73
CA GLN A 65 5.00 -12.98 -12.16
C GLN A 65 6.31 -12.35 -12.62
N TYR A 66 7.00 -11.59 -11.79
CA TYR A 66 8.13 -10.82 -12.30
C TYR A 66 9.36 -10.96 -11.42
N ALA A 67 10.52 -11.11 -12.05
CA ALA A 67 11.81 -11.15 -11.39
C ALA A 67 12.12 -9.88 -10.55
N ASN A 68 11.25 -8.89 -10.58
CA ASN A 68 11.37 -7.63 -9.85
C ASN A 68 10.37 -7.50 -8.70
N GLY A 69 9.67 -8.59 -8.33
CA GLY A 69 8.82 -8.57 -7.16
C GLY A 69 7.49 -7.83 -7.35
N TRP A 70 6.76 -8.15 -8.40
CA TRP A 70 5.39 -7.69 -8.60
C TRP A 70 4.42 -8.85 -8.36
N LEU A 71 3.37 -8.59 -7.59
CA LEU A 71 2.21 -9.45 -7.51
C LEU A 71 1.18 -8.93 -8.52
N VAL A 72 0.66 -9.83 -9.34
CA VAL A 72 -0.46 -9.56 -10.23
C VAL A 72 -1.71 -10.10 -9.56
N LEU A 73 -2.67 -9.23 -9.33
CA LEU A 73 -4.04 -9.56 -8.97
C LEU A 73 -4.88 -9.30 -10.22
N GLY A 74 -5.50 -10.31 -10.75
CA GLY A 74 -6.21 -10.20 -12.03
C GLY A 74 -7.35 -11.20 -12.14
N ASP A 75 -8.23 -10.96 -13.11
CA ASP A 75 -9.27 -11.89 -13.52
C ASP A 75 -8.79 -12.84 -14.62
N ASP A 76 -9.66 -13.69 -15.11
CA ASP A 76 -9.39 -14.68 -16.15
C ASP A 76 -9.51 -14.12 -17.57
N GLY A 77 -9.69 -12.82 -17.74
CA GLY A 77 -9.93 -12.16 -19.03
C GLY A 77 -11.38 -12.19 -19.49
N SER A 78 -12.31 -12.56 -18.61
CA SER A 78 -13.75 -12.43 -18.80
C SER A 78 -14.33 -11.55 -17.68
N PRO A 79 -13.95 -10.27 -17.62
CA PRO A 79 -14.37 -9.42 -16.51
C PRO A 79 -15.89 -9.34 -16.46
N SER A 80 -16.46 -9.68 -15.33
CA SER A 80 -17.84 -9.36 -15.00
C SER A 80 -17.86 -8.21 -13.99
N ALA A 81 -18.88 -7.39 -14.08
CA ALA A 81 -19.07 -6.35 -13.08
C ALA A 81 -19.08 -6.98 -11.68
N ASN A 82 -18.21 -6.50 -10.80
CA ASN A 82 -17.98 -6.96 -9.42
C ASN A 82 -17.03 -8.17 -9.27
N ASP A 83 -16.11 -8.40 -10.18
CA ASP A 83 -15.03 -9.33 -9.96
C ASP A 83 -14.05 -8.76 -8.91
N VAL A 84 -13.83 -9.51 -7.83
CA VAL A 84 -12.94 -9.10 -6.72
C VAL A 84 -11.75 -10.04 -6.66
N ASN A 85 -10.58 -9.47 -6.50
CA ASN A 85 -9.36 -10.20 -6.24
C ASN A 85 -8.51 -9.44 -5.21
N MET A 86 -8.53 -9.89 -3.98
CA MET A 86 -7.86 -9.24 -2.86
C MET A 86 -7.03 -10.22 -2.06
N ILE A 87 -5.93 -9.74 -1.52
CA ILE A 87 -5.12 -10.47 -0.53
C ILE A 87 -5.01 -9.66 0.75
N GLU A 88 -5.07 -10.34 1.88
CA GLU A 88 -4.94 -9.75 3.21
C GLU A 88 -3.93 -10.54 4.05
N GLY A 89 -2.99 -9.83 4.66
CA GLY A 89 -2.07 -10.37 5.65
C GLY A 89 -2.67 -10.37 7.05
N ALA A 90 -1.99 -11.02 7.99
CA ALA A 90 -2.44 -11.05 9.37
C ALA A 90 -2.55 -9.64 9.99
N ASN A 91 -3.54 -9.44 10.86
CA ASN A 91 -3.81 -8.17 11.55
C ASN A 91 -2.84 -7.94 12.70
N VAL A 92 -1.64 -7.48 12.39
CA VAL A 92 -0.52 -7.30 13.32
C VAL A 92 -0.13 -5.85 13.59
N PHE A 93 -0.65 -4.91 12.81
CA PHE A 93 -0.38 -3.49 12.95
C PHE A 93 -1.45 -2.81 13.79
N ASN A 94 -1.05 -2.03 14.78
CA ASN A 94 -1.94 -1.21 15.59
C ASN A 94 -1.52 0.25 15.50
N TYR A 95 -2.47 1.12 15.14
CA TYR A 95 -2.25 2.54 15.27
C TYR A 95 -2.17 2.94 16.76
N GLN A 96 -1.17 3.74 17.09
CA GLN A 96 -1.02 4.37 18.39
C GLN A 96 -0.58 5.81 18.20
N SER A 97 -1.24 6.75 18.84
CA SER A 97 -0.95 8.20 18.70
C SER A 97 0.46 8.61 19.11
N THR A 98 1.18 7.74 19.84
CA THR A 98 2.53 7.97 20.33
C THR A 98 3.62 7.21 19.59
N LYS A 99 3.24 6.34 18.64
CA LYS A 99 4.17 5.50 17.88
C LYS A 99 4.07 5.76 16.39
N GLY A 100 5.19 5.65 15.69
CA GLY A 100 5.22 5.68 14.25
C GLY A 100 4.51 4.47 13.64
N LEU A 101 3.80 4.69 12.54
CA LEU A 101 3.23 3.68 11.67
C LEU A 101 3.57 4.06 10.24
N ALA A 102 3.99 3.12 9.40
CA ALA A 102 4.32 3.42 8.02
C ALA A 102 3.94 2.27 7.09
N PHE A 103 3.59 2.63 5.86
CA PHE A 103 3.30 1.72 4.78
C PHE A 103 3.85 2.30 3.47
N GLU A 104 4.36 1.45 2.60
CA GLU A 104 4.82 1.84 1.25
C GLU A 104 4.55 0.68 0.28
N THR A 105 4.02 1.01 -0.88
CA THR A 105 3.78 0.06 -1.97
C THR A 105 3.95 0.74 -3.32
N SER A 106 4.07 -0.07 -4.36
CA SER A 106 3.96 0.39 -5.75
C SER A 106 2.79 -0.31 -6.40
N ILE A 107 1.94 0.46 -7.08
CA ILE A 107 0.77 -0.05 -7.77
C ILE A 107 0.80 0.34 -9.24
N ALA A 108 0.19 -0.49 -10.07
CA ALA A 108 -0.09 -0.23 -11.48
C ALA A 108 -1.38 -0.95 -11.85
N SER A 109 -2.18 -0.37 -12.73
CA SER A 109 -3.35 -1.00 -13.33
C SER A 109 -3.21 -1.04 -14.83
N ILE A 110 -3.72 -2.08 -15.46
CA ILE A 110 -3.81 -2.18 -16.92
C ILE A 110 -5.04 -1.45 -17.46
N ASP A 111 -6.04 -1.25 -16.63
CA ASP A 111 -7.25 -0.50 -16.93
C ASP A 111 -7.69 0.29 -15.69
N VAL A 112 -7.33 1.55 -15.68
CA VAL A 112 -7.64 2.45 -14.55
C VAL A 112 -9.10 2.84 -14.52
N SER A 113 -9.75 2.90 -15.68
CA SER A 113 -11.16 3.31 -15.79
C SER A 113 -12.14 2.26 -15.26
N GLU A 114 -11.74 0.99 -15.29
CA GLU A 114 -12.59 -0.14 -14.89
C GLU A 114 -12.16 -0.76 -13.55
N ALA A 115 -11.08 -0.27 -12.93
CA ALA A 115 -10.52 -0.87 -11.73
C ALA A 115 -10.82 -0.07 -10.47
N ASN A 116 -11.33 -0.75 -9.45
CA ASN A 116 -11.28 -0.28 -8.08
C ASN A 116 -10.05 -0.87 -7.40
N ILE A 117 -9.25 -0.06 -6.72
CA ILE A 117 -7.99 -0.52 -6.10
C ILE A 117 -7.92 -0.02 -4.67
N PHE A 118 -7.60 -0.92 -3.74
CA PHE A 118 -7.20 -0.57 -2.39
C PHE A 118 -5.79 -1.12 -2.09
N ALA A 119 -4.94 -0.29 -1.50
CA ALA A 119 -3.63 -0.70 -1.03
C ALA A 119 -3.29 0.00 0.28
N GLY A 120 -3.16 -0.77 1.36
CA GLY A 120 -2.95 -0.17 2.67
C GLY A 120 -2.92 -1.17 3.83
N LEU A 121 -3.28 -0.65 4.97
CA LEU A 121 -3.52 -1.41 6.20
C LEU A 121 -5.02 -1.39 6.46
N ALA A 122 -5.64 -2.55 6.59
CA ALA A 122 -7.06 -2.66 6.87
C ALA A 122 -7.34 -3.80 7.85
N ASN A 123 -8.50 -3.74 8.47
CA ASN A 123 -9.07 -4.86 9.21
C ASN A 123 -10.39 -5.22 8.56
N ASP A 124 -10.62 -6.52 8.49
CA ASP A 124 -11.84 -7.11 7.98
C ASP A 124 -12.06 -6.79 6.51
N GLY A 125 -11.69 -7.76 5.70
CA GLY A 125 -11.68 -7.68 4.28
C GLY A 125 -12.89 -6.94 3.75
N ALA A 126 -12.67 -5.76 3.19
CA ALA A 126 -13.63 -5.29 2.23
C ALA A 126 -13.80 -6.43 1.23
N THR A 127 -15.00 -6.94 1.12
CA THR A 127 -15.32 -7.96 0.14
C THR A 127 -15.39 -7.38 -1.26
N ASP A 128 -15.17 -6.08 -1.38
CA ASP A 128 -15.29 -5.33 -2.61
C ASP A 128 -14.36 -4.09 -2.55
N PRO A 129 -13.32 -3.98 -3.41
CA PRO A 129 -12.46 -2.80 -3.47
C PRO A 129 -13.18 -1.54 -3.99
N ALA A 130 -14.41 -1.65 -4.53
CA ALA A 130 -15.25 -0.49 -4.84
C ALA A 130 -15.61 0.31 -3.58
N SER A 131 -15.54 -0.34 -2.42
CA SER A 131 -15.80 0.27 -1.13
C SER A 131 -14.50 0.46 -0.36
N VAL A 132 -14.34 1.61 0.28
CA VAL A 132 -13.29 1.81 1.28
C VAL A 132 -13.53 0.84 2.44
N PRO A 133 -12.52 0.06 2.89
CA PRO A 133 -12.67 -0.81 4.05
C PRO A 133 -13.16 -0.05 5.28
N ASN A 134 -13.98 -0.70 6.12
CA ASN A 134 -14.58 -0.07 7.30
C ASN A 134 -13.52 0.49 8.26
N ASP A 135 -12.44 -0.24 8.46
CA ASP A 135 -11.32 0.17 9.31
C ASP A 135 -10.04 0.07 8.49
N CYS A 136 -9.53 1.22 8.05
CA CYS A 136 -8.34 1.23 7.20
C CYS A 136 -7.52 2.53 7.28
N ILE A 137 -6.28 2.42 6.83
CA ILE A 137 -5.38 3.53 6.52
C ILE A 137 -4.65 3.14 5.23
N GLY A 138 -4.90 3.82 4.12
CA GLY A 138 -4.32 3.39 2.85
C GLY A 138 -4.64 4.30 1.68
N PHE A 139 -4.51 3.73 0.51
CA PHE A 139 -4.76 4.38 -0.77
C PHE A 139 -5.93 3.68 -1.47
N HIS A 140 -6.84 4.46 -1.97
CA HIS A 140 -8.00 3.99 -2.71
C HIS A 140 -8.08 4.70 -4.06
N HIS A 141 -8.32 3.94 -5.09
CA HIS A 141 -8.69 4.41 -6.42
C HIS A 141 -10.06 3.83 -6.76
N ALA A 142 -10.97 4.68 -7.17
CA ALA A 142 -12.31 4.27 -7.60
C ALA A 142 -12.38 4.24 -9.12
N GLU A 143 -13.09 3.27 -9.68
CA GLU A 143 -13.44 3.20 -11.10
C GLU A 143 -13.99 4.54 -11.61
N ASP A 144 -13.95 4.77 -12.90
CA ASP A 144 -14.38 6.03 -13.53
C ASP A 144 -13.63 7.28 -13.05
N THR A 145 -12.57 7.14 -12.28
CA THR A 145 -11.73 8.26 -11.85
C THR A 145 -10.30 8.11 -12.39
N THR A 146 -9.52 9.16 -12.32
CA THR A 146 -8.08 9.12 -12.63
C THR A 146 -7.24 9.51 -11.43
N THR A 147 -7.83 9.60 -10.24
CA THR A 147 -7.16 10.08 -9.04
C THR A 147 -7.03 8.96 -8.02
N ILE A 148 -5.98 9.03 -7.21
CA ILE A 148 -5.82 8.18 -6.04
C ILE A 148 -6.03 9.02 -4.79
N GLN A 149 -6.77 8.49 -3.84
CA GLN A 149 -7.03 9.13 -2.55
C GLN A 149 -6.26 8.44 -1.44
N PHE A 150 -5.71 9.20 -0.52
CA PHE A 150 -5.32 8.71 0.79
C PHE A 150 -6.55 8.69 1.69
N VAL A 151 -6.83 7.56 2.28
CA VAL A 151 -8.05 7.30 3.05
C VAL A 151 -7.71 6.83 4.45
N ILE A 152 -8.44 7.37 5.41
CA ILE A 152 -8.47 6.91 6.80
C ILE A 152 -9.93 6.63 7.13
N SER A 153 -10.24 5.42 7.58
CA SER A 153 -11.61 5.02 7.91
C SER A 153 -11.66 4.30 9.25
N LYS A 154 -12.68 4.57 10.02
CA LYS A 154 -13.02 3.86 11.27
C LYS A 154 -14.50 3.58 11.32
N ASN A 155 -14.88 2.31 11.49
CA ASN A 155 -16.27 1.86 11.51
C ASN A 155 -17.09 2.37 10.31
N GLY A 156 -16.48 2.42 9.11
CA GLY A 156 -17.11 2.88 7.88
C GLY A 156 -17.22 4.41 7.73
N ALA A 157 -16.75 5.18 8.73
CA ALA A 157 -16.65 6.63 8.61
C ALA A 157 -15.29 7.02 8.02
N ALA A 158 -15.24 7.42 6.77
CA ALA A 158 -14.02 7.70 6.04
C ALA A 158 -13.69 9.21 5.95
N THR A 159 -12.41 9.52 5.97
CA THR A 159 -11.80 10.78 5.55
C THR A 159 -10.90 10.50 4.36
N SER A 160 -11.20 11.11 3.21
CA SER A 160 -10.45 10.91 1.97
C SER A 160 -9.84 12.22 1.50
N THR A 161 -8.63 12.16 0.99
CA THR A 161 -7.92 13.32 0.44
C THR A 161 -7.12 12.89 -0.79
N ASN A 162 -7.23 13.61 -1.90
CA ASN A 162 -6.48 13.28 -3.11
C ASN A 162 -4.97 13.35 -2.86
N VAL A 163 -4.26 12.33 -3.33
CA VAL A 163 -2.79 12.33 -3.36
C VAL A 163 -2.31 13.34 -4.39
N LEU A 164 -1.37 14.19 -4.02
CA LEU A 164 -0.89 15.28 -4.86
C LEU A 164 0.39 14.90 -5.59
N SER A 165 0.64 15.50 -6.74
CA SER A 165 1.88 15.33 -7.50
C SER A 165 3.09 15.97 -6.82
N ALA A 166 2.85 17.01 -6.02
CA ALA A 166 3.80 17.72 -5.16
C ALA A 166 3.03 18.41 -4.03
N SER A 167 3.74 18.89 -3.02
CA SER A 167 3.12 19.67 -1.93
C SER A 167 2.44 20.93 -2.50
N GLY A 168 1.14 21.05 -2.30
CA GLY A 168 0.32 22.14 -2.86
C GLY A 168 0.06 22.03 -4.37
N GLY A 169 0.39 20.92 -5.00
CA GLY A 169 0.15 20.65 -6.41
C GLY A 169 -1.27 20.13 -6.71
N SER A 170 -1.50 19.74 -7.95
CA SER A 170 -2.72 19.04 -8.39
C SER A 170 -2.73 17.59 -7.92
N ALA A 171 -3.90 16.97 -7.90
CA ALA A 171 -4.03 15.53 -7.72
C ALA A 171 -3.18 14.79 -8.77
N ILE A 172 -2.59 13.65 -8.36
CA ILE A 172 -1.89 12.82 -9.33
C ILE A 172 -2.89 12.23 -10.32
N THR A 173 -2.43 12.03 -11.55
CA THR A 173 -3.16 11.27 -12.55
C THR A 173 -2.61 9.84 -12.54
N PHE A 174 -3.48 8.88 -12.26
CA PHE A 174 -3.20 7.47 -12.43
C PHE A 174 -3.59 7.09 -13.86
N ALA A 175 -2.75 6.36 -14.55
CA ALA A 175 -2.93 6.04 -15.96
C ALA A 175 -2.62 4.58 -16.23
N ASP A 176 -3.25 4.03 -17.27
CA ASP A 176 -3.08 2.64 -17.67
C ASP A 176 -1.63 2.26 -17.87
N SER A 177 -1.28 1.09 -17.38
CA SER A 177 0.00 0.47 -17.62
C SER A 177 -0.01 -0.24 -18.97
N THR A 178 1.06 -0.09 -19.73
CA THR A 178 1.21 -0.78 -21.03
C THR A 178 1.67 -2.23 -20.91
N VAL A 179 1.88 -2.74 -19.71
CA VAL A 179 2.17 -4.17 -19.49
C VAL A 179 0.88 -4.96 -19.62
N ALA A 180 0.45 -5.11 -20.85
CA ALA A 180 -0.88 -5.54 -21.25
C ALA A 180 -1.07 -7.06 -21.32
N THR A 181 -0.21 -7.89 -20.75
CA THR A 181 -0.45 -9.33 -20.77
C THR A 181 0.23 -10.03 -19.61
N GLN A 182 -0.42 -11.06 -19.06
CA GLN A 182 0.12 -12.04 -18.13
C GLN A 182 1.43 -12.72 -18.61
N THR A 183 1.89 -12.37 -19.78
CA THR A 183 3.14 -12.84 -20.41
C THR A 183 4.23 -11.78 -20.42
N ALA A 184 4.22 -10.82 -19.48
CA ALA A 184 5.29 -9.84 -19.40
C ALA A 184 6.65 -10.55 -19.23
N THR A 185 7.57 -10.14 -20.06
CA THR A 185 8.94 -10.68 -20.07
C THR A 185 9.60 -10.42 -18.72
N VAL A 186 10.22 -11.42 -18.16
CA VAL A 186 11.02 -11.32 -16.91
C VAL A 186 11.81 -10.02 -16.90
N GLY A 187 11.61 -9.19 -15.88
CA GLY A 187 12.39 -7.96 -15.67
C GLY A 187 11.72 -6.64 -16.09
N GLN A 188 10.49 -6.65 -16.60
CA GLN A 188 9.78 -5.41 -16.90
C GLN A 188 9.07 -4.86 -15.65
N ILE A 189 9.33 -3.60 -15.33
CA ILE A 189 8.52 -2.83 -14.39
C ILE A 189 7.31 -2.32 -15.16
N PRO A 190 6.07 -2.46 -14.64
CA PRO A 190 4.91 -1.87 -15.28
C PRO A 190 5.11 -0.38 -15.55
N SER A 191 4.81 0.07 -16.78
CA SER A 191 4.80 1.50 -17.07
C SER A 191 3.72 2.18 -16.23
N ASN A 192 3.87 3.47 -16.00
CA ASN A 192 2.91 4.27 -15.22
C ASN A 192 2.67 3.75 -13.78
N SER A 193 3.57 2.86 -13.27
CA SER A 193 3.49 2.48 -11.86
C SER A 193 3.73 3.69 -10.97
N VAL A 194 2.92 3.80 -9.91
CA VAL A 194 3.05 4.83 -8.91
C VAL A 194 3.50 4.21 -7.58
N ARG A 195 4.50 4.83 -6.95
CA ARG A 195 4.91 4.43 -5.61
C ARG A 195 4.28 5.35 -4.60
N LEU A 196 3.47 4.77 -3.72
CA LEU A 196 2.70 5.43 -2.69
C LEU A 196 3.17 4.99 -1.32
N GLY A 197 3.13 5.90 -0.38
CA GLY A 197 3.42 5.57 1.00
C GLY A 197 2.87 6.60 1.96
N PHE A 198 2.67 6.18 3.18
CA PHE A 198 2.36 7.09 4.28
C PHE A 198 3.20 6.77 5.51
N ARG A 199 3.35 7.77 6.37
CA ARG A 199 3.96 7.61 7.67
C ARG A 199 3.22 8.47 8.68
N PHE A 200 2.84 7.86 9.78
CA PHE A 200 2.34 8.59 10.95
C PHE A 200 3.51 9.16 11.76
N ILE A 201 3.44 10.44 12.04
CA ILE A 201 4.38 11.19 12.87
C ILE A 201 3.63 11.61 14.13
N PRO A 202 3.99 11.09 15.31
CA PRO A 202 3.41 11.52 16.57
C PRO A 202 3.60 13.02 16.84
N ALA A 203 2.69 13.60 17.59
CA ALA A 203 2.81 15.00 18.02
C ALA A 203 4.13 15.25 18.76
N GLY A 204 4.76 16.38 18.49
CA GLY A 204 6.05 16.77 19.06
C GLY A 204 7.27 16.17 18.37
N GLN A 205 7.10 15.32 17.38
CA GLN A 205 8.19 14.76 16.59
C GLN A 205 8.31 15.49 15.23
N GLU A 206 9.51 15.57 14.68
CA GLU A 206 9.79 16.14 13.35
C GLU A 206 9.16 17.52 13.08
N GLY A 207 8.90 18.30 14.13
CA GLY A 207 8.33 19.64 14.01
C GLY A 207 6.81 19.69 13.85
N VAL A 208 6.10 18.55 13.91
CA VAL A 208 4.64 18.54 13.91
C VAL A 208 4.10 18.78 15.32
N THR A 209 3.09 19.63 15.44
CA THR A 209 2.44 19.98 16.72
C THR A 209 1.30 19.02 17.06
N THR A 210 0.72 18.39 16.06
CA THR A 210 -0.35 17.39 16.18
C THR A 210 0.07 16.12 15.45
N GLY A 211 -0.45 14.95 15.85
CA GLY A 211 -0.23 13.72 15.11
C GLY A 211 -0.59 13.91 13.64
N THR A 212 0.25 13.45 12.74
CA THR A 212 0.14 13.76 11.30
C THR A 212 0.47 12.53 10.47
N PHE A 213 -0.39 12.16 9.54
CA PHE A 213 -0.03 11.26 8.45
C PHE A 213 0.61 12.06 7.33
N ARG A 214 1.89 11.84 7.11
CA ARG A 214 2.61 12.37 5.95
C ARG A 214 2.52 11.37 4.81
N VAL A 215 1.96 11.83 3.68
CA VAL A 215 1.75 11.03 2.48
C VAL A 215 2.86 11.31 1.48
N TYR A 216 3.32 10.25 0.83
CA TYR A 216 4.42 10.30 -0.13
C TYR A 216 3.97 9.77 -1.50
N TYR A 217 4.40 10.47 -2.53
CA TYR A 217 4.30 10.06 -3.92
C TYR A 217 5.68 9.97 -4.53
N ASN A 218 6.04 8.81 -5.06
CA ASN A 218 7.38 8.53 -5.61
C ASN A 218 8.50 8.93 -4.63
N GLY A 219 8.28 8.69 -3.33
CA GLY A 219 9.21 8.97 -2.24
C GLY A 219 9.32 10.43 -1.83
N ASN A 220 8.53 11.34 -2.41
CA ASN A 220 8.48 12.74 -2.01
C ASN A 220 7.25 13.00 -1.14
N PRO A 221 7.36 13.78 -0.04
CA PRO A 221 6.21 14.16 0.75
C PRO A 221 5.34 15.14 -0.04
N VAL A 222 4.05 14.84 -0.13
CA VAL A 222 3.10 15.62 -0.97
C VAL A 222 1.91 16.14 -0.20
N LEU A 223 1.57 15.51 0.94
CA LEU A 223 0.39 15.85 1.72
C LEU A 223 0.66 15.54 3.20
N ASP A 224 0.21 16.42 4.09
CA ASP A 224 0.14 16.18 5.53
C ASP A 224 -1.33 16.15 5.95
N GLN A 225 -1.84 14.98 6.35
CA GLN A 225 -3.20 14.78 6.85
C GLN A 225 -3.19 14.87 8.37
N THR A 226 -3.83 15.89 8.90
CA THR A 226 -3.90 16.20 10.34
C THR A 226 -5.26 15.92 10.97
N THR A 227 -6.30 15.68 10.15
CA THR A 227 -7.62 15.26 10.65
C THR A 227 -7.60 13.78 10.93
N LEU A 228 -7.59 13.40 12.19
CA LEU A 228 -7.39 12.02 12.67
C LEU A 228 -8.66 11.42 13.30
N THR A 229 -9.82 12.02 13.07
CA THR A 229 -11.09 11.63 13.72
C THR A 229 -11.48 10.19 13.39
N ASN A 230 -11.15 9.73 12.18
CA ASN A 230 -11.53 8.41 11.66
C ASN A 230 -10.36 7.41 11.63
N VAL A 231 -9.34 7.61 12.47
CA VAL A 231 -8.24 6.64 12.56
C VAL A 231 -8.69 5.42 13.36
N PRO A 232 -8.56 4.20 12.84
CA PRO A 232 -8.85 2.97 13.56
C PRO A 232 -7.78 2.75 14.64
N ASP A 233 -8.13 3.05 15.90
CA ASP A 233 -7.23 3.01 17.06
C ASP A 233 -7.57 1.89 18.06
N ASP A 234 -8.60 1.12 17.79
CA ASP A 234 -9.15 0.08 18.66
C ASP A 234 -9.08 -1.33 18.04
N ILE A 235 -8.52 -1.46 16.85
CA ILE A 235 -8.47 -2.73 16.12
C ILE A 235 -7.08 -2.94 15.48
N GLY A 236 -6.71 -4.21 15.32
CA GLY A 236 -5.50 -4.58 14.55
C GLY A 236 -5.76 -4.50 13.06
N LEU A 237 -4.76 -4.05 12.31
CA LEU A 237 -4.79 -3.92 10.85
C LEU A 237 -3.81 -4.91 10.22
N GLY A 238 -4.15 -5.47 9.07
CA GLY A 238 -3.29 -6.24 8.18
C GLY A 238 -2.94 -5.48 6.91
N VAL A 239 -1.92 -5.93 6.20
CA VAL A 239 -1.66 -5.44 4.83
C VAL A 239 -2.76 -5.97 3.93
N GLN A 240 -3.43 -5.09 3.20
CA GLN A 240 -4.47 -5.44 2.24
C GLN A 240 -4.16 -4.82 0.87
N LEU A 241 -4.26 -5.64 -0.17
CA LEU A 241 -4.04 -5.27 -1.57
C LEU A 241 -5.14 -5.89 -2.43
N GLY A 242 -5.73 -5.09 -3.34
CA GLY A 242 -6.77 -5.54 -4.25
C GLY A 242 -7.21 -4.47 -5.22
#